data_58c2bda5cda69be031e5b988efda6c36
#
_entry.id   58c2bda5cda69be031e5b988efda6c36
#
_cell.length_a   1.000
_cell.length_b   1.000
_cell.length_c   1.000
_cell.angle_alpha   90.00
_cell.angle_beta   90.00
_cell.angle_gamma   90.00
#
_symmetry.space_group_name_H-M   'P 1'
#
loop_
_entity.id
_entity.type
_entity.pdbx_description
1 polymer ?
#
loop_
_entity_poly.entity_id
_entity_poly.type
_entity_poly.pdbx_seq_one_letter_code
_entity_poly.pdbx_strand_id
1 'polypeptide(L)'
;TISSEGLNEDILKRKMVGRELGGAYYRTDWENDYDDEVVFSIKNVTTEGVKNLNVDLHKGEILAFCGLSDSGIHEVGPIAYGLTTPKEGEVFLNKDNVKITQSIQALEHKMAYVPKDRDGEAMMMKTTIMRNFVLPSIEDVAGKAGFLNYAQLKKMAEENRRSFHLKCTGTNQNVNGLSGGNKQKVNLGRWLAKDLSILIVDCPTRGVDVGVKAYIYDCL
;
A
#
# COMPACT_ATOMS: atom_id res chain seq x y z
N THR A 1 18.47 -28.71 -13.88
CA THR A 1 17.81 -29.75 -14.72
C THR A 1 17.08 -30.69 -13.78
N ILE A 2 15.83 -30.94 -13.99
CA ILE A 2 15.01 -31.87 -13.21
C ILE A 2 14.73 -33.07 -14.14
N SER A 3 15.00 -34.27 -13.66
CA SER A 3 14.61 -35.48 -14.42
C SER A 3 13.08 -35.64 -14.35
N SER A 4 12.47 -36.17 -15.38
CA SER A 4 11.02 -36.40 -15.45
C SER A 4 10.51 -37.44 -14.42
N GLU A 5 11.40 -38.28 -13.91
CA GLU A 5 11.10 -39.23 -12.83
C GLU A 5 11.08 -38.48 -11.47
N GLY A 6 9.92 -38.43 -10.85
CA GLY A 6 9.71 -37.75 -9.53
C GLY A 6 9.16 -36.36 -9.60
N LEU A 7 8.77 -35.84 -10.76
CA LEU A 7 8.06 -34.57 -10.90
C LEU A 7 6.62 -34.72 -10.40
N ASN A 8 6.32 -34.10 -9.26
CA ASN A 8 4.95 -33.90 -8.82
C ASN A 8 4.62 -32.39 -8.79
N GLU A 9 3.35 -32.07 -8.67
CA GLU A 9 2.85 -30.70 -8.68
C GLU A 9 3.47 -29.82 -7.58
N ASP A 10 3.72 -30.40 -6.39
CA ASP A 10 4.29 -29.68 -5.26
C ASP A 10 5.78 -29.36 -5.47
N ILE A 11 6.53 -30.26 -6.09
CA ILE A 11 7.92 -30.02 -6.46
C ILE A 11 8.02 -28.92 -7.52
N LEU A 12 7.11 -28.90 -8.51
CA LEU A 12 7.03 -27.83 -9.50
C LEU A 12 6.69 -26.50 -8.86
N LYS A 13 5.65 -26.43 -8.03
CA LYS A 13 5.26 -25.24 -7.29
C LYS A 13 6.41 -24.70 -6.44
N ARG A 14 7.07 -25.56 -5.66
CA ARG A 14 8.23 -25.19 -4.82
C ARG A 14 9.40 -24.65 -5.63
N LYS A 15 9.70 -25.26 -6.78
CA LYS A 15 10.79 -24.84 -7.67
C LYS A 15 10.49 -23.55 -8.41
N MET A 16 9.23 -23.30 -8.79
CA MET A 16 8.78 -22.07 -9.44
C MET A 16 8.78 -20.88 -8.48
N VAL A 17 8.37 -21.09 -7.22
CA VAL A 17 8.24 -20.03 -6.22
C VAL A 17 9.54 -19.85 -5.40
N GLY A 18 10.43 -20.86 -5.41
CA GLY A 18 11.72 -20.81 -4.71
C GLY A 18 11.65 -20.99 -3.19
N ARG A 19 10.48 -21.31 -2.66
CA ARG A 19 10.23 -21.64 -1.24
C ARG A 19 9.11 -22.67 -1.10
N GLU A 20 9.02 -23.32 0.06
CA GLU A 20 7.84 -24.12 0.38
C GLU A 20 6.64 -23.19 0.55
N LEU A 21 5.60 -23.44 -0.22
CA LEU A 21 4.30 -22.83 0.00
C LEU A 21 3.64 -23.73 1.05
N GLY A 22 3.69 -23.32 2.30
CA GLY A 22 2.88 -23.94 3.36
C GLY A 22 1.42 -23.95 2.90
N GLY A 23 0.64 -24.95 3.31
CA GLY A 23 -0.69 -25.24 2.77
C GLY A 23 -1.75 -24.13 2.90
N ALA A 24 -1.43 -22.98 3.52
CA ALA A 24 -2.28 -21.81 3.59
C ALA A 24 -1.58 -20.63 2.90
N TYR A 25 -2.07 -20.22 1.72
CA TYR A 25 -1.65 -18.99 1.02
C TYR A 25 -2.12 -17.74 1.73
N TYR A 26 -3.11 -17.86 2.59
CA TYR A 26 -3.76 -16.78 3.32
C TYR A 26 -3.74 -17.11 4.80
N ARG A 27 -3.68 -16.12 5.63
CA ARG A 27 -3.90 -16.29 7.07
C ARG A 27 -5.31 -16.86 7.27
N THR A 28 -5.40 -17.98 7.98
CA THR A 28 -6.66 -18.64 8.34
C THR A 28 -6.95 -18.50 9.83
N ASP A 29 -6.03 -17.90 10.57
CA ASP A 29 -6.04 -17.66 12.02
C ASP A 29 -6.51 -16.24 12.38
N TRP A 30 -7.09 -15.53 11.41
CA TRP A 30 -7.61 -14.19 11.61
C TRP A 30 -8.93 -14.27 12.39
N GLU A 31 -8.94 -13.79 13.62
CA GLU A 31 -10.14 -13.43 14.34
C GLU A 31 -10.45 -11.95 14.03
N ASN A 32 -11.70 -11.68 13.69
CA ASN A 32 -12.14 -10.32 13.35
C ASN A 32 -12.42 -9.58 14.67
N ASP A 33 -11.33 -9.23 15.37
CA ASP A 33 -11.38 -8.51 16.64
C ASP A 33 -10.97 -7.05 16.39
N TYR A 34 -11.95 -6.17 16.37
CA TYR A 34 -11.76 -4.73 16.23
C TYR A 34 -12.60 -3.96 17.26
N ASP A 35 -12.17 -2.77 17.59
CA ASP A 35 -12.82 -1.89 18.57
C ASP A 35 -14.12 -1.30 17.98
N ASP A 36 -15.13 -1.07 18.78
CA ASP A 36 -16.39 -0.41 18.38
C ASP A 36 -16.18 1.07 18.01
N GLU A 37 -14.99 1.65 18.28
CA GLU A 37 -14.65 3.02 17.96
C GLU A 37 -14.57 3.24 16.44
N VAL A 38 -15.50 4.03 15.88
CA VAL A 38 -15.45 4.44 14.47
C VAL A 38 -14.40 5.53 14.29
N VAL A 39 -13.31 5.22 13.59
CA VAL A 39 -12.17 6.12 13.36
C VAL A 39 -12.29 6.93 12.08
N PHE A 40 -13.05 6.44 11.09
CA PHE A 40 -13.21 7.08 9.79
C PHE A 40 -14.60 6.80 9.20
N SER A 41 -15.19 7.79 8.52
CA SER A 41 -16.52 7.67 7.91
C SER A 41 -16.57 8.31 6.53
N ILE A 42 -17.29 7.67 5.62
CA ILE A 42 -17.80 8.24 4.37
C ILE A 42 -19.32 8.33 4.50
N LYS A 43 -19.90 9.51 4.33
CA LYS A 43 -21.35 9.74 4.55
C LYS A 43 -22.01 10.33 3.32
N ASN A 44 -22.99 9.59 2.77
CA ASN A 44 -23.84 10.00 1.65
C ASN A 44 -23.05 10.49 0.43
N VAL A 45 -21.85 9.93 0.19
CA VAL A 45 -20.97 10.41 -0.88
C VAL A 45 -21.49 9.96 -2.24
N THR A 46 -21.62 10.94 -3.14
CA THR A 46 -21.98 10.74 -4.54
C THR A 46 -20.92 11.37 -5.45
N THR A 47 -20.44 10.59 -6.42
CA THR A 47 -19.56 11.01 -7.52
C THR A 47 -20.20 10.64 -8.86
N GLU A 48 -19.43 10.54 -9.93
CA GLU A 48 -19.92 10.03 -11.22
C GLU A 48 -20.10 8.50 -11.19
N GLY A 49 -19.19 7.76 -10.54
CA GLY A 49 -19.20 6.30 -10.50
C GLY A 49 -19.79 5.70 -9.23
N VAL A 50 -19.99 6.51 -8.18
CA VAL A 50 -20.51 6.03 -6.88
C VAL A 50 -21.71 6.87 -6.46
N LYS A 51 -22.76 6.21 -5.95
CA LYS A 51 -23.98 6.88 -5.48
C LYS A 51 -24.27 6.52 -4.03
N ASN A 52 -24.46 7.56 -3.21
CA ASN A 52 -24.86 7.45 -1.80
C ASN A 52 -24.03 6.44 -1.02
N LEU A 53 -22.70 6.50 -1.19
CA LEU A 53 -21.78 5.63 -0.46
C LEU A 53 -21.77 6.01 1.02
N ASN A 54 -21.98 5.01 1.87
CA ASN A 54 -21.90 5.11 3.30
C ASN A 54 -20.98 4.01 3.82
N VAL A 55 -19.95 4.38 4.57
CA VAL A 55 -18.94 3.48 5.12
C VAL A 55 -18.49 4.00 6.46
N ASP A 56 -18.41 3.14 7.44
CA ASP A 56 -17.72 3.38 8.70
C ASP A 56 -16.57 2.37 8.83
N LEU A 57 -15.40 2.84 9.25
CA LEU A 57 -14.22 2.04 9.55
C LEU A 57 -13.95 2.13 11.04
N HIS A 58 -13.81 0.95 11.66
CA HIS A 58 -13.52 0.86 13.09
C HIS A 58 -12.00 0.72 13.33
N LYS A 59 -11.59 1.04 14.52
CA LYS A 59 -10.21 0.93 14.94
C LYS A 59 -9.75 -0.53 14.96
N GLY A 60 -8.68 -0.82 14.23
CA GLY A 60 -8.15 -2.19 14.06
C GLY A 60 -8.87 -3.02 13.00
N GLU A 61 -9.91 -2.48 12.36
CA GLU A 61 -10.65 -3.18 11.31
C GLU A 61 -9.86 -3.25 10.00
N ILE A 62 -9.96 -4.40 9.32
CA ILE A 62 -9.60 -4.56 7.90
C ILE A 62 -10.89 -4.63 7.10
N LEU A 63 -11.27 -3.52 6.49
CA LEU A 63 -12.47 -3.40 5.65
C LEU A 63 -12.12 -3.62 4.19
N ALA A 64 -12.77 -4.60 3.54
CA ALA A 64 -12.56 -4.91 2.14
C ALA A 64 -13.76 -4.54 1.27
N PHE A 65 -13.48 -3.88 0.13
CA PHE A 65 -14.46 -3.59 -0.91
C PHE A 65 -14.33 -4.60 -2.04
N CYS A 66 -15.44 -5.21 -2.43
CA CYS A 66 -15.51 -6.15 -3.54
C CYS A 66 -16.59 -5.70 -4.54
N GLY A 67 -16.32 -5.87 -5.83
CA GLY A 67 -17.26 -5.51 -6.88
C GLY A 67 -16.72 -5.74 -8.28
N LEU A 68 -17.56 -5.51 -9.29
CA LEU A 68 -17.12 -5.48 -10.69
C LEU A 68 -16.25 -4.25 -10.96
N SER A 69 -15.41 -4.31 -11.99
CA SER A 69 -14.46 -3.24 -12.30
C SER A 69 -15.12 -1.88 -12.60
N ASP A 70 -16.36 -1.89 -13.07
CA ASP A 70 -17.18 -0.74 -13.43
C ASP A 70 -18.18 -0.32 -12.33
N SER A 71 -18.12 -0.97 -11.15
CA SER A 71 -19.02 -0.67 -10.03
C SER A 71 -18.64 0.58 -9.21
N GLY A 72 -17.60 1.30 -9.61
CA GLY A 72 -17.04 2.43 -8.84
C GLY A 72 -16.11 2.04 -7.68
N ILE A 73 -15.80 0.74 -7.51
CA ILE A 73 -14.94 0.24 -6.43
C ILE A 73 -13.58 0.95 -6.35
N HIS A 74 -13.00 1.33 -7.52
CA HIS A 74 -11.72 2.02 -7.60
C HIS A 74 -11.81 3.53 -7.31
N GLU A 75 -13.01 4.08 -7.15
CA GLU A 75 -13.20 5.47 -6.73
C GLU A 75 -13.19 5.63 -5.20
N VAL A 76 -13.47 4.55 -4.46
CA VAL A 76 -13.56 4.60 -2.99
C VAL A 76 -12.24 5.06 -2.37
N GLY A 77 -11.11 4.52 -2.83
CA GLY A 77 -9.78 4.92 -2.33
C GLY A 77 -9.45 6.40 -2.57
N PRO A 78 -9.53 6.91 -3.81
CA PRO A 78 -9.37 8.33 -4.11
C PRO A 78 -10.31 9.26 -3.35
N ILE A 79 -11.59 8.86 -3.18
CA ILE A 79 -12.57 9.60 -2.36
C ILE A 79 -12.10 9.64 -0.90
N ALA A 80 -11.81 8.50 -0.31
CA ALA A 80 -11.40 8.37 1.08
C ALA A 80 -10.12 9.16 1.40
N TYR A 81 -9.20 9.24 0.44
CA TYR A 81 -7.94 9.95 0.60
C TYR A 81 -8.01 11.45 0.23
N GLY A 82 -9.17 11.96 -0.22
CA GLY A 82 -9.33 13.35 -0.63
C GLY A 82 -8.68 13.73 -1.98
N LEU A 83 -8.47 12.75 -2.86
CA LEU A 83 -8.03 12.98 -4.25
C LEU A 83 -9.21 13.28 -5.18
N THR A 84 -10.39 12.74 -4.86
CA THR A 84 -11.63 13.00 -5.57
C THR A 84 -12.57 13.78 -4.67
N THR A 85 -12.98 14.97 -5.11
CA THR A 85 -14.00 15.77 -4.40
C THR A 85 -15.39 15.23 -4.72
N PRO A 86 -16.18 14.79 -3.75
CA PRO A 86 -17.54 14.33 -3.99
C PRO A 86 -18.46 15.48 -4.41
N LYS A 87 -19.49 15.18 -5.21
CA LYS A 87 -20.57 16.12 -5.56
C LYS A 87 -21.49 16.36 -4.37
N GLU A 88 -21.72 15.30 -3.58
CA GLU A 88 -22.54 15.31 -2.37
C GLU A 88 -21.89 14.45 -1.30
N GLY A 89 -22.24 14.70 -0.04
CA GLY A 89 -21.74 13.98 1.11
C GLY A 89 -20.39 14.45 1.59
N GLU A 90 -19.79 13.68 2.49
CA GLU A 90 -18.52 14.04 3.13
C GLU A 90 -17.71 12.84 3.56
N VAL A 91 -16.40 13.06 3.67
CA VAL A 91 -15.43 12.13 4.22
C VAL A 91 -14.90 12.71 5.51
N PHE A 92 -14.89 11.92 6.56
CA PHE A 92 -14.61 12.41 7.90
C PHE A 92 -13.65 11.47 8.65
N LEU A 93 -12.58 12.04 9.20
CA LEU A 93 -11.68 11.36 10.12
C LEU A 93 -12.18 11.64 11.55
N ASN A 94 -12.92 10.69 12.11
CA ASN A 94 -13.63 10.86 13.39
C ASN A 94 -12.66 11.05 14.55
N LYS A 95 -11.55 10.31 14.57
CA LYS A 95 -10.52 10.39 15.60
C LYS A 95 -10.01 11.81 15.83
N ASP A 96 -9.79 12.56 14.74
CA ASP A 96 -9.20 13.89 14.79
C ASP A 96 -10.26 14.99 14.58
N ASN A 97 -11.54 14.59 14.38
CA ASN A 97 -12.66 15.49 14.09
C ASN A 97 -12.41 16.38 12.85
N VAL A 98 -11.87 15.78 11.78
CA VAL A 98 -11.45 16.49 10.57
C VAL A 98 -12.20 16.00 9.35
N LYS A 99 -12.73 16.93 8.56
CA LYS A 99 -13.29 16.64 7.24
C LYS A 99 -12.15 16.57 6.22
N ILE A 100 -12.05 15.45 5.52
CA ILE A 100 -11.06 15.25 4.46
C ILE A 100 -11.62 15.79 3.14
N THR A 101 -11.01 16.84 2.63
CA THR A 101 -11.38 17.46 1.33
C THR A 101 -10.21 17.50 0.36
N GLN A 102 -8.99 17.29 0.85
CA GLN A 102 -7.76 17.27 0.08
C GLN A 102 -6.79 16.23 0.63
N SER A 103 -5.99 15.65 -0.25
CA SER A 103 -5.03 14.60 0.11
C SER A 103 -3.94 15.04 1.10
N ILE A 104 -3.63 16.33 1.15
CA ILE A 104 -2.68 16.86 2.12
C ILE A 104 -3.19 16.69 3.56
N GLN A 105 -4.48 16.92 3.81
CA GLN A 105 -5.10 16.70 5.12
C GLN A 105 -5.02 15.21 5.52
N ALA A 106 -5.30 14.30 4.58
CA ALA A 106 -5.15 12.87 4.84
C ALA A 106 -3.71 12.51 5.24
N LEU A 107 -2.71 13.05 4.53
CA LEU A 107 -1.31 12.83 4.83
C LEU A 107 -0.90 13.37 6.20
N GLU A 108 -1.29 14.60 6.56
CA GLU A 108 -1.03 15.24 7.86
C GLU A 108 -1.61 14.43 9.02
N HIS A 109 -2.76 13.76 8.79
CA HIS A 109 -3.42 12.89 9.77
C HIS A 109 -3.01 11.41 9.66
N LYS A 110 -1.82 11.13 9.09
CA LYS A 110 -1.22 9.80 9.04
C LYS A 110 -2.04 8.78 8.24
N MET A 111 -2.78 9.23 7.25
CA MET A 111 -3.40 8.35 6.26
C MET A 111 -2.44 8.12 5.08
N ALA A 112 -2.54 6.96 4.46
CA ALA A 112 -1.80 6.64 3.25
C ALA A 112 -2.71 6.00 2.19
N TYR A 113 -2.38 6.24 0.91
CA TYR A 113 -3.07 5.64 -0.22
C TYR A 113 -2.09 5.00 -1.19
N VAL A 114 -2.35 3.73 -1.51
CA VAL A 114 -1.61 2.94 -2.48
C VAL A 114 -2.54 2.68 -3.67
N PRO A 115 -2.37 3.40 -4.79
CA PRO A 115 -3.26 3.29 -5.94
C PRO A 115 -3.03 1.99 -6.73
N LYS A 116 -4.03 1.62 -7.53
CA LYS A 116 -4.03 0.46 -8.43
C LYS A 116 -2.95 0.55 -9.51
N ASP A 117 -2.75 1.73 -10.09
CA ASP A 117 -1.69 1.98 -11.08
C ASP A 117 -0.39 2.42 -10.40
N ARG A 118 0.39 1.41 -10.01
CA ARG A 118 1.69 1.61 -9.36
C ARG A 118 2.66 2.45 -10.19
N ASP A 119 2.75 2.18 -11.48
CA ASP A 119 3.77 2.75 -12.35
C ASP A 119 3.39 4.15 -12.84
N GLY A 120 2.09 4.42 -13.03
CA GLY A 120 1.57 5.71 -13.49
C GLY A 120 1.27 6.72 -12.38
N GLU A 121 0.76 6.24 -11.24
CA GLU A 121 0.23 7.12 -10.18
C GLU A 121 1.07 7.10 -8.90
N ALA A 122 1.60 5.92 -8.53
CA ALA A 122 2.20 5.77 -7.22
C ALA A 122 3.68 6.15 -7.17
N MET A 123 4.46 5.87 -8.22
CA MET A 123 5.92 5.91 -8.16
C MET A 123 6.55 6.85 -9.15
N MET A 124 7.63 7.49 -8.73
CA MET A 124 8.49 8.29 -9.62
C MET A 124 9.42 7.37 -10.41
N MET A 125 8.93 6.81 -11.53
CA MET A 125 9.59 5.74 -12.29
C MET A 125 10.99 6.10 -12.83
N LYS A 126 11.26 7.38 -13.06
CA LYS A 126 12.55 7.89 -13.61
C LYS A 126 13.56 8.25 -12.52
N THR A 127 13.29 7.92 -11.27
CA THR A 127 14.18 8.24 -10.15
C THR A 127 14.65 6.98 -9.40
N THR A 128 15.49 7.17 -8.39
CA THR A 128 16.08 6.08 -7.63
C THR A 128 15.10 5.46 -6.64
N ILE A 129 15.39 4.23 -6.21
CA ILE A 129 14.69 3.54 -5.11
C ILE A 129 14.71 4.41 -3.85
N MET A 130 15.87 4.99 -3.52
CA MET A 130 16.02 5.87 -2.35
C MET A 130 15.00 7.01 -2.39
N ARG A 131 14.89 7.74 -3.50
CA ARG A 131 13.95 8.87 -3.61
C ARG A 131 12.50 8.42 -3.46
N ASN A 132 12.14 7.26 -4.01
CA ASN A 132 10.79 6.72 -3.86
C ASN A 132 10.49 6.31 -2.41
N PHE A 133 11.45 5.70 -1.69
CA PHE A 133 11.25 5.31 -0.29
C PHE A 133 11.09 6.50 0.65
N VAL A 134 11.89 7.56 0.44
CA VAL A 134 11.92 8.68 1.38
C VAL A 134 10.86 9.75 1.11
N LEU A 135 10.26 9.76 -0.09
CA LEU A 135 9.32 10.82 -0.48
C LEU A 135 8.18 11.04 0.52
N PRO A 136 7.45 10.01 1.00
CA PRO A 136 6.35 10.23 1.94
C PRO A 136 6.79 10.73 3.32
N SER A 137 8.08 10.60 3.65
CA SER A 137 8.67 10.98 4.94
C SER A 137 9.65 12.15 4.82
N ILE A 138 9.61 12.87 3.70
CA ILE A 138 10.62 13.92 3.44
C ILE A 138 10.54 15.05 4.47
N GLU A 139 9.35 15.38 4.93
CA GLU A 139 9.11 16.39 5.96
C GLU A 139 9.62 15.94 7.34
N ASP A 140 9.49 14.64 7.64
CA ASP A 140 9.93 14.06 8.91
C ASP A 140 11.46 14.11 9.08
N VAL A 141 12.20 14.16 7.94
CA VAL A 141 13.67 14.17 7.91
C VAL A 141 14.26 15.50 7.48
N ALA A 142 13.43 16.47 7.13
CA ALA A 142 13.87 17.82 6.83
C ALA A 142 14.33 18.54 8.10
N GLY A 143 15.52 19.13 8.07
CA GLY A 143 16.01 19.99 9.15
C GLY A 143 15.23 21.30 9.26
N LYS A 144 15.45 22.04 10.35
CA LYS A 144 14.73 23.31 10.67
C LYS A 144 14.68 24.37 9.57
N ALA A 145 15.61 24.31 8.59
CA ALA A 145 15.64 25.22 7.45
C ALA A 145 15.26 24.53 6.13
N GLY A 146 14.61 23.36 6.19
CA GLY A 146 14.23 22.58 5.00
C GLY A 146 15.39 21.84 4.33
N PHE A 147 16.59 21.86 4.91
CA PHE A 147 17.73 21.14 4.37
C PHE A 147 17.63 19.63 4.65
N LEU A 148 17.83 18.84 3.61
CA LEU A 148 17.82 17.39 3.69
C LEU A 148 19.24 16.84 3.96
N ASN A 149 19.40 16.02 4.97
CA ASN A 149 20.62 15.29 5.23
C ASN A 149 20.68 14.02 4.37
N TYR A 150 21.49 14.06 3.31
CA TYR A 150 21.60 12.93 2.38
C TYR A 150 22.06 11.62 3.04
N ALA A 151 22.91 11.67 4.05
CA ALA A 151 23.35 10.48 4.77
C ALA A 151 22.17 9.84 5.54
N GLN A 152 21.32 10.65 6.14
CA GLN A 152 20.10 10.20 6.82
C GLN A 152 19.08 9.58 5.83
N LEU A 153 18.85 10.22 4.69
CA LEU A 153 17.97 9.69 3.64
C LEU A 153 18.46 8.34 3.12
N LYS A 154 19.79 8.23 2.89
CA LYS A 154 20.40 6.98 2.46
C LYS A 154 20.25 5.88 3.51
N LYS A 155 20.48 6.19 4.78
CA LYS A 155 20.31 5.25 5.90
C LYS A 155 18.88 4.73 5.95
N MET A 156 17.89 5.61 5.93
CA MET A 156 16.47 5.28 5.93
C MET A 156 16.10 4.38 4.73
N ALA A 157 16.56 4.73 3.53
CA ALA A 157 16.29 3.92 2.34
C ALA A 157 16.94 2.52 2.41
N GLU A 158 18.14 2.40 3.00
CA GLU A 158 18.79 1.11 3.19
C GLU A 158 18.09 0.26 4.27
N GLU A 159 17.59 0.87 5.32
CA GLU A 159 16.76 0.21 6.33
C GLU A 159 15.48 -0.34 5.69
N ASN A 160 14.75 0.47 4.92
CA ASN A 160 13.57 0.04 4.18
C ASN A 160 13.91 -1.08 3.17
N ARG A 161 15.02 -0.95 2.42
CA ARG A 161 15.45 -2.01 1.50
C ARG A 161 15.63 -3.35 2.19
N ARG A 162 16.18 -3.35 3.40
CA ARG A 162 16.40 -4.58 4.20
C ARG A 162 15.09 -5.11 4.76
N SER A 163 14.27 -4.26 5.39
CA SER A 163 12.98 -4.64 6.01
C SER A 163 12.02 -5.25 5.00
N PHE A 164 11.96 -4.69 3.79
CA PHE A 164 11.10 -5.21 2.72
C PHE A 164 11.76 -6.27 1.82
N HIS A 165 12.93 -6.76 2.19
CA HIS A 165 13.68 -7.78 1.42
C HIS A 165 13.72 -7.44 -0.07
N LEU A 166 14.06 -6.18 -0.40
CA LEU A 166 14.07 -5.69 -1.78
C LEU A 166 15.28 -6.24 -2.53
N LYS A 167 15.03 -6.93 -3.63
CA LYS A 167 16.09 -7.42 -4.53
C LYS A 167 16.46 -6.33 -5.52
N CYS A 168 17.62 -5.70 -5.31
CA CYS A 168 18.18 -4.65 -6.16
C CYS A 168 19.70 -4.58 -5.99
N THR A 169 20.40 -3.85 -6.87
CA THR A 169 21.86 -3.63 -6.79
C THR A 169 22.23 -2.58 -5.74
N GLY A 170 21.28 -1.79 -5.25
CA GLY A 170 21.43 -0.77 -4.22
C GLY A 170 20.33 0.27 -4.32
N THR A 171 20.18 1.12 -3.30
CA THR A 171 19.10 2.13 -3.24
C THR A 171 19.27 3.28 -4.25
N ASN A 172 20.45 3.41 -4.87
CA ASN A 172 20.69 4.33 -5.97
C ASN A 172 20.25 3.79 -7.35
N GLN A 173 19.87 2.51 -7.43
CA GLN A 173 19.30 1.94 -8.65
C GLN A 173 18.01 2.67 -9.03
N ASN A 174 17.79 2.88 -10.34
CA ASN A 174 16.54 3.41 -10.85
C ASN A 174 15.40 2.40 -10.64
N VAL A 175 14.27 2.87 -10.15
CA VAL A 175 13.11 2.03 -9.84
C VAL A 175 12.54 1.33 -11.07
N ASN A 176 12.66 1.96 -12.24
CA ASN A 176 12.19 1.38 -13.51
C ASN A 176 12.84 0.03 -13.83
N GLY A 177 14.08 -0.19 -13.40
CA GLY A 177 14.82 -1.43 -13.60
C GLY A 177 14.44 -2.58 -12.66
N LEU A 178 13.47 -2.39 -11.77
CA LEU A 178 12.98 -3.42 -10.87
C LEU A 178 11.92 -4.31 -11.52
N SER A 179 11.85 -5.58 -11.09
CA SER A 179 10.70 -6.45 -11.39
C SER A 179 9.41 -5.91 -10.78
N GLY A 180 8.25 -6.30 -11.32
CA GLY A 180 6.94 -5.89 -10.81
C GLY A 180 6.76 -6.12 -9.31
N GLY A 181 7.18 -7.27 -8.81
CA GLY A 181 7.13 -7.57 -7.37
C GLY A 181 8.03 -6.69 -6.53
N ASN A 182 9.24 -6.36 -7.01
CA ASN A 182 10.11 -5.44 -6.29
C ASN A 182 9.63 -3.99 -6.34
N LYS A 183 9.03 -3.55 -7.46
CA LYS A 183 8.35 -2.26 -7.53
C LYS A 183 7.22 -2.17 -6.50
N GLN A 184 6.41 -3.23 -6.35
CA GLN A 184 5.33 -3.26 -5.37
C GLN A 184 5.84 -3.20 -3.93
N LYS A 185 6.97 -3.84 -3.64
CA LYS A 185 7.65 -3.72 -2.34
C LYS A 185 8.10 -2.30 -2.04
N VAL A 186 8.59 -1.56 -3.04
CA VAL A 186 8.92 -0.13 -2.89
C VAL A 186 7.65 0.69 -2.66
N ASN A 187 6.59 0.42 -3.43
CA ASN A 187 5.33 1.14 -3.34
C ASN A 187 4.66 1.00 -1.97
N LEU A 188 4.56 -0.21 -1.44
CA LEU A 188 4.03 -0.45 -0.09
C LEU A 188 5.01 -0.02 1.00
N GLY A 189 6.27 -0.38 0.85
CA GLY A 189 7.29 -0.18 1.87
C GLY A 189 7.52 1.28 2.24
N ARG A 190 7.38 2.20 1.30
CA ARG A 190 7.48 3.65 1.58
C ARG A 190 6.40 4.17 2.53
N TRP A 191 5.23 3.52 2.55
CA TRP A 191 4.13 3.87 3.44
C TRP A 191 4.18 3.09 4.75
N LEU A 192 4.39 1.77 4.68
CA LEU A 192 4.49 0.90 5.87
C LEU A 192 5.69 1.22 6.77
N ALA A 193 6.66 1.96 6.26
CA ALA A 193 7.77 2.50 7.07
C ALA A 193 7.37 3.70 7.94
N LYS A 194 6.15 4.25 7.75
CA LYS A 194 5.60 5.34 8.55
C LYS A 194 4.67 4.81 9.64
N ASP A 195 4.52 5.58 10.69
CA ASP A 195 3.49 5.38 11.69
C ASP A 195 2.15 5.85 11.13
N LEU A 196 1.37 4.93 10.56
CA LEU A 196 0.08 5.21 9.92
C LEU A 196 -1.09 4.96 10.86
N SER A 197 -2.12 5.81 10.74
CA SER A 197 -3.43 5.57 11.37
C SER A 197 -4.36 4.79 10.44
N ILE A 198 -4.34 5.09 9.14
CA ILE A 198 -5.19 4.44 8.13
C ILE A 198 -4.35 4.18 6.88
N LEU A 199 -4.41 2.95 6.39
CA LEU A 199 -3.80 2.56 5.12
C LEU A 199 -4.89 2.13 4.13
N ILE A 200 -5.01 2.84 3.02
CA ILE A 200 -5.92 2.53 1.92
C ILE A 200 -5.11 1.88 0.80
N VAL A 201 -5.52 0.69 0.36
CA VAL A 201 -4.81 -0.05 -0.69
C VAL A 201 -5.77 -0.49 -1.80
N ASP A 202 -5.48 -0.10 -3.03
CA ASP A 202 -6.25 -0.54 -4.20
C ASP A 202 -5.46 -1.60 -4.97
N CYS A 203 -5.98 -2.82 -5.00
CA CYS A 203 -5.39 -3.97 -5.70
C CYS A 203 -3.90 -4.20 -5.37
N PRO A 204 -3.48 -4.30 -4.09
CA PRO A 204 -2.07 -4.33 -3.69
C PRO A 204 -1.27 -5.51 -4.27
N THR A 205 -1.96 -6.55 -4.73
CA THR A 205 -1.32 -7.75 -5.29
C THR A 205 -1.42 -7.86 -6.80
N ARG A 206 -1.83 -6.79 -7.49
CA ARG A 206 -1.94 -6.78 -8.95
C ARG A 206 -0.58 -6.85 -9.62
N GLY A 207 -0.43 -7.77 -10.58
CA GLY A 207 0.78 -7.89 -11.40
C GLY A 207 2.04 -8.34 -10.65
N VAL A 208 1.88 -9.10 -9.57
CA VAL A 208 2.98 -9.68 -8.80
C VAL A 208 2.87 -11.20 -8.75
N ASP A 209 4.00 -11.86 -8.57
CA ASP A 209 4.06 -13.32 -8.42
C ASP A 209 3.50 -13.79 -7.06
N VAL A 210 3.22 -15.10 -6.97
CA VAL A 210 2.62 -15.72 -5.78
C VAL A 210 3.45 -15.51 -4.52
N GLY A 211 4.78 -15.55 -4.64
CA GLY A 211 5.67 -15.35 -3.50
C GLY A 211 5.61 -13.92 -2.94
N VAL A 212 5.47 -12.94 -3.82
CA VAL A 212 5.30 -11.54 -3.42
C VAL A 212 3.90 -11.29 -2.86
N LYS A 213 2.85 -11.96 -3.39
CA LYS A 213 1.49 -11.86 -2.81
C LYS A 213 1.47 -12.28 -1.35
N ALA A 214 2.00 -13.46 -1.04
CA ALA A 214 2.06 -13.95 0.32
C ALA A 214 2.83 -12.97 1.24
N TYR A 215 3.96 -12.44 0.76
CA TYR A 215 4.71 -11.43 1.50
C TYR A 215 3.91 -10.16 1.77
N ILE A 216 3.11 -9.69 0.79
CA ILE A 216 2.25 -8.50 0.96
C ILE A 216 1.19 -8.76 2.03
N TYR A 217 0.55 -9.93 2.02
CA TYR A 217 -0.43 -10.30 3.05
C TYR A 217 0.18 -10.44 4.44
N ASP A 218 1.44 -10.85 4.55
CA ASP A 218 2.17 -10.90 5.82
C ASP A 218 2.52 -9.49 6.34
N CYS A 219 2.53 -8.47 5.46
CA CYS A 219 2.85 -7.08 5.82
C CYS A 219 1.61 -6.25 6.17
N LEU A 220 0.41 -6.67 5.72
CA LEU A 220 -0.89 -6.03 5.99
C LEU A 220 -1.58 -6.67 7.18
#